data_a908fa3b8cdc5abcd9480164ccd5d60e
#
_entry.id   a908fa3b8cdc5abcd9480164ccd5d60e
#
_cell.length_a   1.000
_cell.length_b   1.000
_cell.length_c   1.000
_cell.angle_alpha   90.00
_cell.angle_beta   90.00
_cell.angle_gamma   90.00
#
_symmetry.space_group_name_H-M   'P 1'
#
loop_
_entity.id
_entity.type
_entity.pdbx_description
1 polymer ?
#
loop_
_entity_poly.entity_id
_entity_poly.type
_entity_poly.pdbx_seq_one_letter_code
_entity_poly.pdbx_strand_id
1 'polypeptide(L)'
;MTFIRKILFTIFPMLTLLSSCSDFLDIQPTGKVIAQTGEEYRELLTSVYYNFPDDRSLTTLRTDELLLDPATTVAEDLNTYFDIWRWNDITQDENTASFSWRRFYHSIYIANYIIEHQHEITQATSAEISQLVGESYMMRSYCHLILVTLFGQDYTHCNPSASLSIPLCIKADVDAVLTRSTVAKVYQQILADIDSAATRMNVETWEPTLSYRFNALSAKALRSRVCLYMGKWAEAMNAAEEVIRKHPDLEDLTQSGYVLPDHYTSKEAIVSLEKVMKPAYKAIGTPNVEFINSYRNGDMRKSRFFKAKTSKIYEILKGGTDMNRSTFRSAEAYLTAAECAIRLGEKERAVSYMEPLITHRYIKAMGEKVREEMSEMSDEELLRFILEERHHEFAYEGHRWFDLRRTTQQSITKTFNNETYTLQEDDARYTLPIPTEAISSNPNLATE
;
A
#
# COMPACT_ATOMS: atom_id res chain seq x y z
N MET A 1 0.42 -44.06 61.91
CA MET A 1 -0.19 -44.08 60.53
C MET A 1 -0.83 -42.75 60.17
N THR A 2 -0.20 -41.60 60.49
CA THR A 2 -0.81 -40.28 60.29
C THR A 2 0.09 -39.27 59.60
N PHE A 3 1.29 -39.69 59.18
CA PHE A 3 2.26 -38.78 58.56
C PHE A 3 2.38 -38.93 57.03
N ILE A 4 1.99 -40.07 56.50
CA ILE A 4 2.10 -40.37 55.02
C ILE A 4 0.89 -39.83 54.24
N ARG A 5 -0.23 -39.49 54.91
CA ARG A 5 -1.45 -39.00 54.25
C ARG A 5 -1.45 -37.51 54.00
N LYS A 6 -0.50 -36.73 54.53
CA LYS A 6 -0.37 -35.28 54.32
C LYS A 6 0.59 -34.91 53.18
N ILE A 7 1.44 -35.82 52.70
CA ILE A 7 2.38 -35.56 51.60
C ILE A 7 1.74 -35.81 50.24
N LEU A 8 0.68 -36.64 50.14
CA LEU A 8 0.00 -36.93 48.86
C LEU A 8 -0.97 -35.83 48.44
N PHE A 9 -1.32 -34.87 49.32
CA PHE A 9 -2.28 -33.79 48.98
C PHE A 9 -1.61 -32.50 48.55
N THR A 10 -0.28 -32.39 48.62
CA THR A 10 0.49 -31.17 48.29
C THR A 10 1.21 -31.25 46.91
N ILE A 11 1.20 -32.42 46.24
CA ILE A 11 1.87 -32.62 44.96
C ILE A 11 0.87 -32.55 43.75
N PHE A 12 -0.44 -32.60 44.02
CA PHE A 12 -1.46 -32.64 42.94
C PHE A 12 -1.86 -31.29 42.33
N PRO A 13 -1.64 -30.10 42.93
CA PRO A 13 -1.99 -28.84 42.25
C PRO A 13 -0.85 -28.20 41.43
N MET A 14 0.34 -28.84 41.28
CA MET A 14 1.48 -28.22 40.58
C MET A 14 1.74 -28.79 39.17
N LEU A 15 0.86 -29.70 38.69
CA LEU A 15 1.01 -30.33 37.36
C LEU A 15 -0.01 -29.83 36.32
N THR A 16 -0.76 -28.74 36.62
CA THR A 16 -1.78 -28.20 35.66
C THR A 16 -1.43 -26.82 35.11
N LEU A 17 -0.17 -26.38 35.12
CA LEU A 17 0.27 -25.10 34.56
C LEU A 17 1.25 -25.23 33.39
N LEU A 18 1.21 -26.34 32.64
CA LEU A 18 1.89 -26.49 31.37
C LEU A 18 0.90 -26.77 30.23
N SER A 19 -0.20 -26.05 30.19
CA SER A 19 -0.92 -25.85 28.93
C SER A 19 -0.32 -24.62 28.28
N SER A 20 0.83 -24.82 27.64
CA SER A 20 1.44 -23.88 26.71
C SER A 20 0.43 -23.54 25.62
N CYS A 21 0.26 -22.26 25.39
CA CYS A 21 -0.53 -21.69 24.30
C CYS A 21 -0.12 -22.27 22.95
N SER A 22 -0.89 -23.26 22.48
CA SER A 22 -0.88 -23.70 21.07
C SER A 22 -1.81 -22.86 20.18
N ASP A 23 -2.35 -21.77 20.73
CA ASP A 23 -3.37 -20.93 20.05
C ASP A 23 -2.84 -20.01 18.96
N PHE A 24 -1.53 -20.04 18.67
CA PHE A 24 -0.95 -19.14 17.67
C PHE A 24 -1.15 -19.59 16.21
N LEU A 25 -1.58 -20.85 15.99
CA LEU A 25 -1.89 -21.38 14.65
C LEU A 25 -3.34 -21.90 14.53
N ASP A 26 -4.13 -21.88 15.60
CA ASP A 26 -5.53 -22.22 15.52
C ASP A 26 -6.32 -21.07 14.88
N ILE A 27 -6.18 -20.94 13.55
CA ILE A 27 -7.29 -20.50 12.71
C ILE A 27 -8.21 -21.71 12.60
N GLN A 28 -8.79 -22.15 13.71
CA GLN A 28 -9.98 -22.99 13.62
C GLN A 28 -11.14 -22.04 13.31
N PRO A 29 -11.88 -22.25 12.22
CA PRO A 29 -13.18 -21.66 12.08
C PRO A 29 -14.02 -22.18 13.25
N THR A 30 -14.30 -21.31 14.23
CA THR A 30 -15.32 -21.57 15.23
C THR A 30 -16.67 -21.59 14.52
N GLY A 31 -17.13 -22.78 14.17
CA GLY A 31 -18.27 -23.04 13.32
C GLY A 31 -17.80 -23.42 11.92
N LYS A 32 -17.56 -24.72 11.69
CA LYS A 32 -17.23 -25.29 10.37
C LYS A 32 -18.43 -25.17 9.45
N VAL A 33 -18.64 -24.02 8.84
CA VAL A 33 -19.32 -23.95 7.55
C VAL A 33 -18.22 -23.96 6.50
N ILE A 34 -17.94 -25.12 5.92
CA ILE A 34 -17.13 -25.23 4.71
C ILE A 34 -17.95 -24.52 3.63
N ALA A 35 -17.44 -23.43 3.07
CA ALA A 35 -18.11 -22.72 1.99
C ALA A 35 -18.39 -23.68 0.82
N GLN A 36 -19.62 -23.67 0.31
CA GLN A 36 -20.07 -24.53 -0.78
C GLN A 36 -20.71 -23.71 -1.90
N THR A 37 -21.41 -22.64 -1.57
CA THR A 37 -22.12 -21.81 -2.54
C THR A 37 -21.31 -20.60 -2.97
N GLY A 38 -21.61 -20.07 -4.15
CA GLY A 38 -20.98 -18.83 -4.62
C GLY A 38 -21.16 -17.65 -3.67
N GLU A 39 -22.28 -17.57 -2.96
CA GLU A 39 -22.55 -16.55 -1.95
C GLU A 39 -21.58 -16.71 -0.76
N GLU A 40 -21.42 -17.89 -0.21
CA GLU A 40 -20.51 -18.17 0.91
C GLU A 40 -19.03 -17.88 0.54
N TYR A 41 -18.59 -18.28 -0.66
CA TYR A 41 -17.26 -17.91 -1.15
C TYR A 41 -17.11 -16.41 -1.37
N ARG A 42 -18.16 -15.72 -1.83
CA ARG A 42 -18.18 -14.26 -1.95
C ARG A 42 -18.08 -13.58 -0.59
N GLU A 43 -18.75 -14.10 0.44
CA GLU A 43 -18.66 -13.61 1.81
C GLU A 43 -17.25 -13.77 2.38
N LEU A 44 -16.58 -14.92 2.13
CA LEU A 44 -15.17 -15.10 2.51
C LEU A 44 -14.28 -13.99 1.93
N LEU A 45 -14.37 -13.74 0.62
CA LEU A 45 -13.56 -12.70 -0.01
C LEU A 45 -13.97 -11.28 0.44
N THR A 46 -15.27 -11.06 0.69
CA THR A 46 -15.76 -9.78 1.20
C THR A 46 -15.21 -9.50 2.60
N SER A 47 -15.09 -10.54 3.45
CA SER A 47 -14.47 -10.39 4.77
C SER A 47 -12.99 -9.97 4.69
N VAL A 48 -12.27 -10.46 3.69
CA VAL A 48 -10.88 -10.04 3.41
C VAL A 48 -10.82 -8.58 2.99
N TYR A 49 -11.68 -8.14 2.07
CA TYR A 49 -11.77 -6.74 1.69
C TYR A 49 -12.10 -5.82 2.88
N TYR A 50 -13.05 -6.22 3.72
CA TYR A 50 -13.46 -5.42 4.87
C TYR A 50 -12.35 -5.26 5.92
N ASN A 51 -11.54 -6.29 6.12
CA ASN A 51 -10.45 -6.33 7.09
C ASN A 51 -9.08 -6.03 6.46
N PHE A 52 -9.04 -5.52 5.23
CA PHE A 52 -7.77 -5.26 4.53
C PHE A 52 -6.92 -4.25 5.30
N PRO A 53 -5.61 -4.51 5.47
CA PRO A 53 -4.72 -3.60 6.21
C PRO A 53 -4.47 -2.29 5.45
N ASP A 54 -4.36 -1.19 6.21
CA ASP A 54 -4.05 0.14 5.67
C ASP A 54 -2.54 0.47 5.78
N ASP A 55 -1.67 -0.52 5.58
CA ASP A 55 -0.23 -0.39 5.83
C ASP A 55 0.47 0.61 4.90
N ARG A 56 -0.04 0.81 3.68
CA ARG A 56 0.44 1.89 2.81
C ARG A 56 0.24 3.27 3.46
N SER A 57 -0.91 3.49 4.09
CA SER A 57 -1.16 4.73 4.85
C SER A 57 -0.19 4.87 6.03
N LEU A 58 0.16 3.77 6.70
CA LEU A 58 1.12 3.77 7.81
C LEU A 58 2.52 4.20 7.36
N THR A 59 2.92 3.90 6.12
CA THR A 59 4.22 4.34 5.59
C THR A 59 4.35 5.85 5.45
N THR A 60 3.25 6.62 5.43
CA THR A 60 3.29 8.09 5.43
C THR A 60 4.08 8.63 6.63
N LEU A 61 4.02 7.95 7.78
CA LEU A 61 4.81 8.32 8.96
C LEU A 61 6.32 8.19 8.73
N ARG A 62 6.77 7.38 7.78
CA ARG A 62 8.20 7.18 7.48
C ARG A 62 8.75 8.18 6.46
N THR A 63 7.89 8.99 5.85
CA THR A 63 8.26 9.93 4.77
C THR A 63 8.62 11.32 5.27
N ASP A 64 8.99 12.17 4.36
CA ASP A 64 9.24 13.60 4.52
C ASP A 64 7.96 14.46 4.51
N GLU A 65 6.77 13.85 4.36
CA GLU A 65 5.49 14.56 4.26
C GLU A 65 4.95 15.03 5.61
N LEU A 66 5.11 14.22 6.68
CA LEU A 66 4.50 14.45 7.98
C LEU A 66 5.55 14.59 9.08
N LEU A 67 5.49 15.71 9.78
CA LEU A 67 6.23 15.97 11.02
C LEU A 67 5.31 15.74 12.22
N LEU A 68 5.87 15.42 13.38
CA LEU A 68 5.08 15.38 14.62
C LEU A 68 4.86 16.80 15.13
N ASP A 69 3.66 17.05 15.66
CA ASP A 69 3.31 18.31 16.30
C ASP A 69 3.75 18.28 17.77
N PRO A 70 4.74 19.10 18.19
CA PRO A 70 5.16 19.17 19.58
C PRO A 70 4.03 19.59 20.55
N ALA A 71 2.99 20.23 20.04
CA ALA A 71 1.83 20.67 20.82
C ALA A 71 0.72 19.60 20.91
N THR A 72 0.93 18.41 20.34
CA THR A 72 -0.09 17.36 20.41
C THR A 72 -0.37 16.96 21.85
N THR A 73 -1.65 16.79 22.16
CA THR A 73 -2.13 16.33 23.49
C THR A 73 -2.53 14.84 23.46
N VAL A 74 -2.44 14.19 22.29
CA VAL A 74 -2.85 12.78 22.11
C VAL A 74 -1.65 11.86 22.36
N ALA A 75 -1.27 11.73 23.65
CA ALA A 75 -0.06 10.98 24.06
C ALA A 75 -0.12 9.49 23.66
N GLU A 76 -1.30 8.86 23.68
CA GLU A 76 -1.48 7.46 23.33
C GLU A 76 -1.16 7.23 21.83
N ASP A 77 -1.76 8.04 20.95
CA ASP A 77 -1.46 7.95 19.51
C ASP A 77 0.01 8.27 19.23
N LEU A 78 0.59 9.25 19.92
CA LEU A 78 2.01 9.58 19.78
C LEU A 78 2.89 8.36 20.13
N ASN A 79 2.66 7.71 21.28
CA ASN A 79 3.41 6.52 21.69
C ASN A 79 3.24 5.38 20.67
N THR A 80 2.02 5.20 20.15
CA THR A 80 1.71 4.16 19.16
C THR A 80 2.49 4.32 17.86
N TYR A 81 2.79 5.55 17.44
CA TYR A 81 3.35 5.79 16.10
C TYR A 81 4.75 6.41 16.08
N PHE A 82 5.29 6.81 17.23
CA PHE A 82 6.57 7.50 17.30
C PHE A 82 7.75 6.69 16.76
N ASP A 83 7.82 5.41 17.11
CA ASP A 83 8.91 4.54 16.64
C ASP A 83 8.87 4.35 15.12
N ILE A 84 7.68 4.23 14.51
CA ILE A 84 7.52 4.16 13.05
C ILE A 84 7.99 5.46 12.41
N TRP A 85 7.62 6.61 12.99
CA TRP A 85 7.96 7.92 12.47
C TRP A 85 9.46 8.19 12.51
N ARG A 86 10.17 7.72 13.54
CA ARG A 86 11.63 7.87 13.69
C ARG A 86 12.44 6.70 13.16
N TRP A 87 11.84 5.77 12.44
CA TRP A 87 12.48 4.58 11.85
C TRP A 87 13.15 3.64 12.88
N ASN A 88 12.61 3.53 14.09
CA ASN A 88 13.05 2.58 15.08
C ASN A 88 12.33 1.23 14.89
N ASP A 89 12.90 0.36 14.06
CA ASP A 89 12.28 -0.91 13.67
C ASP A 89 12.75 -2.11 14.53
N ILE A 90 13.72 -1.91 15.44
CA ILE A 90 14.38 -3.01 16.18
C ILE A 90 14.02 -2.98 17.66
N THR A 91 14.08 -1.82 18.31
CA THR A 91 13.85 -1.64 19.74
C THR A 91 12.58 -0.85 19.99
N GLN A 92 11.47 -1.27 19.33
CA GLN A 92 10.19 -0.61 19.43
C GLN A 92 9.59 -0.76 20.84
N ASP A 93 8.83 0.27 21.25
CA ASP A 93 7.96 0.17 22.41
C ASP A 93 6.89 -0.91 22.19
N GLU A 94 6.48 -1.60 23.25
CA GLU A 94 5.46 -2.67 23.18
C GLU A 94 4.10 -2.19 22.65
N ASN A 95 3.81 -0.88 22.77
CA ASN A 95 2.58 -0.27 22.26
C ASN A 95 2.71 0.24 20.83
N THR A 96 3.89 0.13 20.22
CA THR A 96 4.10 0.59 18.84
C THR A 96 3.24 -0.21 17.86
N ALA A 97 2.55 0.49 16.96
CA ALA A 97 1.80 -0.16 15.89
C ALA A 97 2.74 -0.99 15.01
N SER A 98 2.25 -2.15 14.59
CA SER A 98 2.99 -3.04 13.70
C SER A 98 2.45 -3.01 12.29
N PHE A 99 3.31 -3.24 11.31
CA PHE A 99 2.89 -3.55 9.94
C PHE A 99 2.25 -4.94 9.90
N SER A 100 1.17 -5.09 9.14
CA SER A 100 0.19 -6.18 9.25
C SER A 100 0.61 -7.48 8.57
N TRP A 101 1.80 -8.02 8.85
CA TRP A 101 2.31 -9.27 8.28
C TRP A 101 1.27 -10.40 8.29
N ARG A 102 0.73 -10.74 9.45
CA ARG A 102 -0.21 -11.85 9.63
C ARG A 102 -1.51 -11.64 8.84
N ARG A 103 -2.04 -10.42 8.80
CA ARG A 103 -3.30 -10.11 8.08
C ARG A 103 -3.14 -10.28 6.57
N PHE A 104 -2.00 -9.88 6.00
CA PHE A 104 -1.73 -10.12 4.58
C PHE A 104 -1.63 -11.60 4.26
N TYR A 105 -0.95 -12.40 5.07
CA TYR A 105 -0.88 -13.85 4.87
C TYR A 105 -2.22 -14.55 5.07
N HIS A 106 -3.07 -14.06 5.99
CA HIS A 106 -4.45 -14.52 6.10
C HIS A 106 -5.25 -14.21 4.81
N SER A 107 -5.12 -13.02 4.26
CA SER A 107 -5.77 -12.65 2.99
C SER A 107 -5.28 -13.52 1.83
N ILE A 108 -3.99 -13.82 1.79
CA ILE A 108 -3.38 -14.74 0.81
C ILE A 108 -3.95 -16.17 0.97
N TYR A 109 -4.09 -16.65 2.21
CA TYR A 109 -4.66 -17.95 2.49
C TYR A 109 -6.10 -18.09 1.97
N ILE A 110 -6.96 -17.11 2.28
CA ILE A 110 -8.34 -17.11 1.78
C ILE A 110 -8.38 -17.03 0.26
N ALA A 111 -7.53 -16.21 -0.35
CA ALA A 111 -7.43 -16.13 -1.80
C ALA A 111 -7.01 -17.48 -2.42
N ASN A 112 -6.00 -18.15 -1.83
CA ASN A 112 -5.57 -19.48 -2.25
C ASN A 112 -6.71 -20.51 -2.11
N TYR A 113 -7.42 -20.48 -0.98
CA TYR A 113 -8.54 -21.37 -0.73
C TYR A 113 -9.62 -21.25 -1.82
N ILE A 114 -10.02 -20.05 -2.18
CA ILE A 114 -11.01 -19.80 -3.24
C ILE A 114 -10.47 -20.27 -4.61
N ILE A 115 -9.20 -20.03 -4.92
CA ILE A 115 -8.58 -20.43 -6.18
C ILE A 115 -8.54 -21.98 -6.29
N GLU A 116 -8.18 -22.68 -5.23
CA GLU A 116 -8.06 -24.13 -5.22
C GLU A 116 -9.42 -24.83 -5.32
N HIS A 117 -10.45 -24.30 -4.64
CA HIS A 117 -11.79 -24.92 -4.57
C HIS A 117 -12.77 -24.36 -5.61
N GLN A 118 -12.31 -23.62 -6.62
CA GLN A 118 -13.17 -22.98 -7.63
C GLN A 118 -14.11 -23.95 -8.36
N HIS A 119 -13.73 -25.23 -8.48
CA HIS A 119 -14.52 -26.26 -9.15
C HIS A 119 -15.59 -26.91 -8.26
N GLU A 120 -15.55 -26.61 -6.95
CA GLU A 120 -16.49 -27.11 -5.95
C GLU A 120 -17.62 -26.11 -5.68
N ILE A 121 -17.52 -24.89 -6.23
CA ILE A 121 -18.49 -23.82 -6.00
C ILE A 121 -19.81 -24.17 -6.69
N THR A 122 -20.85 -24.23 -5.88
CA THR A 122 -22.23 -24.47 -6.32
C THR A 122 -23.06 -23.19 -6.31
N GLN A 123 -24.26 -23.21 -6.87
CA GLN A 123 -25.24 -22.12 -6.85
C GLN A 123 -24.66 -20.77 -7.34
N ALA A 124 -23.78 -20.82 -8.34
CA ALA A 124 -23.23 -19.65 -9.00
C ALA A 124 -23.06 -19.92 -10.49
N THR A 125 -23.15 -18.87 -11.29
CA THR A 125 -22.84 -18.94 -12.72
C THR A 125 -21.33 -19.02 -12.97
N SER A 126 -20.94 -19.53 -14.12
CA SER A 126 -19.51 -19.56 -14.51
C SER A 126 -18.89 -18.15 -14.55
N ALA A 127 -19.68 -17.12 -14.87
CA ALA A 127 -19.21 -15.73 -14.88
C ALA A 127 -18.96 -15.21 -13.45
N GLU A 128 -19.82 -15.52 -12.49
CA GLU A 128 -19.63 -15.15 -11.08
C GLU A 128 -18.44 -15.86 -10.46
N ILE A 129 -18.28 -17.16 -10.73
CA ILE A 129 -17.12 -17.94 -10.29
C ILE A 129 -15.83 -17.35 -10.89
N SER A 130 -15.84 -17.07 -12.20
CA SER A 130 -14.68 -16.49 -12.90
C SER A 130 -14.29 -15.14 -12.31
N GLN A 131 -15.26 -14.26 -12.05
CA GLN A 131 -15.01 -12.97 -11.40
C GLN A 131 -14.43 -13.14 -9.99
N LEU A 132 -15.02 -14.00 -9.17
CA LEU A 132 -14.60 -14.29 -7.80
C LEU A 132 -13.14 -14.80 -7.74
N VAL A 133 -12.82 -15.75 -8.62
CA VAL A 133 -11.47 -16.33 -8.73
C VAL A 133 -10.48 -15.27 -9.25
N GLY A 134 -10.88 -14.45 -10.21
CA GLY A 134 -10.07 -13.34 -10.71
C GLY A 134 -9.74 -12.31 -9.62
N GLU A 135 -10.74 -11.94 -8.82
CA GLU A 135 -10.53 -11.08 -7.65
C GLU A 135 -9.61 -11.71 -6.59
N SER A 136 -9.68 -13.04 -6.42
CA SER A 136 -8.79 -13.77 -5.50
C SER A 136 -7.33 -13.78 -5.98
N TYR A 137 -7.08 -13.94 -7.27
CA TYR A 137 -5.75 -13.77 -7.83
C TYR A 137 -5.23 -12.33 -7.63
N MET A 138 -6.08 -11.31 -7.84
CA MET A 138 -5.71 -9.91 -7.57
C MET A 138 -5.39 -9.69 -6.10
N MET A 139 -6.19 -10.24 -5.18
CA MET A 139 -5.96 -10.13 -3.74
C MET A 139 -4.61 -10.73 -3.36
N ARG A 140 -4.30 -11.94 -3.84
CA ARG A 140 -3.02 -12.61 -3.59
C ARG A 140 -1.84 -11.81 -4.14
N SER A 141 -1.96 -11.36 -5.38
CA SER A 141 -0.95 -10.53 -6.04
C SER A 141 -0.68 -9.24 -5.28
N TYR A 142 -1.74 -8.54 -4.90
CA TYR A 142 -1.62 -7.25 -4.20
C TYR A 142 -1.05 -7.40 -2.79
N CYS A 143 -1.47 -8.42 -2.03
CA CYS A 143 -0.88 -8.72 -0.73
C CYS A 143 0.63 -9.04 -0.82
N HIS A 144 1.04 -9.88 -1.80
CA HIS A 144 2.46 -10.15 -2.02
C HIS A 144 3.23 -8.90 -2.44
N LEU A 145 2.63 -8.00 -3.24
CA LEU A 145 3.27 -6.73 -3.60
C LEU A 145 3.51 -5.86 -2.35
N ILE A 146 2.49 -5.65 -1.51
CA ILE A 146 2.66 -4.87 -0.28
C ILE A 146 3.73 -5.49 0.62
N LEU A 147 3.68 -6.81 0.83
CA LEU A 147 4.67 -7.50 1.66
C LEU A 147 6.10 -7.37 1.10
N VAL A 148 6.31 -7.60 -0.18
CA VAL A 148 7.67 -7.53 -0.76
C VAL A 148 8.18 -6.10 -0.81
N THR A 149 7.31 -5.10 -1.00
CA THR A 149 7.70 -3.69 -0.97
C THR A 149 7.91 -3.14 0.45
N LEU A 150 7.47 -3.81 1.48
CA LEU A 150 7.76 -3.46 2.88
C LEU A 150 8.99 -4.20 3.41
N PHE A 151 9.04 -5.52 3.24
CA PHE A 151 9.99 -6.43 3.90
C PHE A 151 11.08 -7.00 2.98
N GLY A 152 11.05 -6.74 1.69
CA GLY A 152 12.12 -7.05 0.74
C GLY A 152 12.87 -5.79 0.33
N GLN A 153 14.12 -5.93 -0.10
CA GLN A 153 14.84 -4.82 -0.73
C GLN A 153 14.13 -4.38 -2.01
N ASP A 154 14.29 -3.11 -2.39
CA ASP A 154 13.73 -2.63 -3.64
C ASP A 154 14.31 -3.37 -4.85
N TYR A 155 13.46 -3.63 -5.86
CA TYR A 155 13.83 -4.44 -7.02
C TYR A 155 15.00 -3.86 -7.81
N THR A 156 15.08 -2.54 -7.91
CA THR A 156 16.12 -1.84 -8.69
C THR A 156 17.36 -1.50 -7.86
N HIS A 157 17.30 -1.63 -6.53
CA HIS A 157 18.42 -1.34 -5.61
C HIS A 157 19.04 -2.61 -4.99
N CYS A 158 18.71 -3.79 -5.51
CA CYS A 158 19.32 -5.04 -5.07
C CYS A 158 19.65 -5.96 -6.26
N ASN A 159 20.25 -7.11 -5.99
CA ASN A 159 20.25 -8.20 -6.94
C ASN A 159 18.97 -9.03 -6.74
N PRO A 160 17.89 -8.80 -7.52
CA PRO A 160 16.59 -9.39 -7.25
C PRO A 160 16.59 -10.93 -7.37
N SER A 161 17.54 -11.51 -8.10
CA SER A 161 17.67 -12.98 -8.23
C SER A 161 18.37 -13.64 -7.05
N ALA A 162 19.07 -12.87 -6.21
CA ALA A 162 19.81 -13.37 -5.05
C ALA A 162 19.23 -12.87 -3.71
N SER A 163 18.77 -11.61 -3.66
CA SER A 163 18.26 -11.00 -2.43
C SER A 163 16.99 -11.67 -1.96
N LEU A 164 17.01 -12.23 -0.75
CA LEU A 164 15.86 -12.85 -0.11
C LEU A 164 14.89 -11.78 0.40
N SER A 165 13.59 -12.07 0.28
CA SER A 165 12.53 -11.17 0.70
C SER A 165 11.54 -11.90 1.62
N ILE A 166 10.34 -12.13 1.17
CA ILE A 166 9.22 -12.71 1.91
C ILE A 166 8.98 -14.17 1.49
N PRO A 167 8.33 -14.99 2.31
CA PRO A 167 7.79 -16.28 1.89
C PRO A 167 6.75 -16.11 0.79
N LEU A 168 6.85 -16.91 -0.26
CA LEU A 168 5.87 -16.97 -1.32
C LEU A 168 4.84 -18.07 -1.02
N CYS A 169 3.62 -17.67 -0.68
CA CYS A 169 2.52 -18.57 -0.34
C CYS A 169 1.49 -18.62 -1.48
N ILE A 170 1.42 -19.75 -2.19
CA ILE A 170 0.55 -19.93 -3.35
C ILE A 170 -0.43 -21.12 -3.20
N LYS A 171 -0.51 -21.69 -1.99
CA LYS A 171 -1.43 -22.78 -1.62
C LYS A 171 -2.11 -22.48 -0.30
N ALA A 172 -3.32 -23.00 -0.12
CA ALA A 172 -4.06 -22.94 1.13
C ALA A 172 -3.62 -24.07 2.08
N ASP A 173 -2.35 -24.09 2.43
CA ASP A 173 -1.75 -25.09 3.31
C ASP A 173 -1.25 -24.41 4.59
N VAL A 174 -1.91 -24.69 5.73
CA VAL A 174 -1.58 -24.13 7.04
C VAL A 174 -0.35 -24.78 7.68
N ASP A 175 -0.01 -25.98 7.25
CA ASP A 175 1.12 -26.77 7.79
C ASP A 175 2.40 -26.52 6.99
N ALA A 176 2.34 -25.75 5.91
CA ALA A 176 3.48 -25.48 5.05
C ALA A 176 4.59 -24.70 5.78
N VAL A 177 5.76 -25.30 5.91
CA VAL A 177 6.95 -24.62 6.40
C VAL A 177 7.59 -23.82 5.27
N LEU A 178 7.31 -22.54 5.21
CA LEU A 178 7.78 -21.66 4.16
C LEU A 178 9.17 -21.07 4.47
N THR A 179 9.96 -20.90 3.43
CA THR A 179 11.25 -20.17 3.47
C THR A 179 11.12 -18.86 2.71
N ARG A 180 12.03 -17.93 2.94
CA ARG A 180 12.10 -16.68 2.18
C ARG A 180 12.38 -16.97 0.70
N SER A 181 11.69 -16.27 -0.17
CA SER A 181 11.89 -16.31 -1.62
C SER A 181 12.69 -15.10 -2.09
N THR A 182 13.37 -15.22 -3.22
CA THR A 182 14.06 -14.07 -3.81
C THR A 182 13.07 -13.02 -4.27
N VAL A 183 13.50 -11.76 -4.26
CA VAL A 183 12.69 -10.62 -4.75
C VAL A 183 12.16 -10.91 -6.16
N ALA A 184 13.01 -11.39 -7.07
CA ALA A 184 12.61 -11.70 -8.45
C ALA A 184 11.51 -12.77 -8.51
N LYS A 185 11.59 -13.82 -7.68
CA LYS A 185 10.59 -14.90 -7.67
C LYS A 185 9.24 -14.40 -7.19
N VAL A 186 9.21 -13.53 -6.19
CA VAL A 186 7.96 -12.93 -5.70
C VAL A 186 7.33 -12.05 -6.77
N TYR A 187 8.10 -11.15 -7.40
CA TYR A 187 7.59 -10.29 -8.47
C TYR A 187 7.12 -11.08 -9.70
N GLN A 188 7.80 -12.16 -10.04
CA GLN A 188 7.37 -13.08 -11.12
C GLN A 188 5.99 -13.69 -10.80
N GLN A 189 5.77 -14.14 -9.56
CA GLN A 189 4.46 -14.67 -9.16
C GLN A 189 3.38 -13.61 -9.16
N ILE A 190 3.69 -12.39 -8.68
CA ILE A 190 2.77 -11.26 -8.73
C ILE A 190 2.27 -11.02 -10.16
N LEU A 191 3.17 -10.98 -11.13
CA LEU A 191 2.79 -10.79 -12.54
C LEU A 191 1.97 -11.96 -13.09
N ALA A 192 2.30 -13.21 -12.73
CA ALA A 192 1.54 -14.38 -13.13
C ALA A 192 0.11 -14.39 -12.55
N ASP A 193 -0.05 -13.90 -11.32
CA ASP A 193 -1.37 -13.76 -10.69
C ASP A 193 -2.18 -12.63 -11.36
N ILE A 194 -1.55 -11.52 -11.74
CA ILE A 194 -2.20 -10.45 -12.50
C ILE A 194 -2.68 -10.96 -13.86
N ASP A 195 -1.88 -11.77 -14.57
CA ASP A 195 -2.28 -12.38 -15.84
C ASP A 195 -3.46 -13.34 -15.66
N SER A 196 -3.41 -14.16 -14.60
CA SER A 196 -4.51 -15.06 -14.25
C SER A 196 -5.80 -14.30 -13.89
N ALA A 197 -5.70 -13.20 -13.17
CA ALA A 197 -6.81 -12.32 -12.84
C ALA A 197 -7.41 -11.67 -14.08
N ALA A 198 -6.56 -11.10 -14.95
CA ALA A 198 -6.98 -10.39 -16.16
C ALA A 198 -7.79 -11.25 -17.12
N THR A 199 -7.51 -12.58 -17.18
CA THR A 199 -8.27 -13.50 -18.03
C THR A 199 -9.60 -13.93 -17.42
N ARG A 200 -9.84 -13.69 -16.14
CA ARG A 200 -11.02 -14.18 -15.40
C ARG A 200 -12.00 -13.07 -15.04
N MET A 201 -11.50 -11.89 -14.67
CA MET A 201 -12.38 -10.79 -14.28
C MET A 201 -13.16 -10.28 -15.48
N ASN A 202 -14.48 -10.24 -15.35
CA ASN A 202 -15.43 -9.81 -16.40
C ASN A 202 -16.17 -8.50 -16.05
N VAL A 203 -15.99 -7.97 -14.84
CA VAL A 203 -16.50 -6.66 -14.44
C VAL A 203 -15.40 -5.63 -14.70
N GLU A 204 -15.66 -4.69 -15.61
CA GLU A 204 -14.71 -3.64 -15.99
C GLU A 204 -14.48 -2.65 -14.83
N THR A 205 -15.57 -2.15 -14.26
CA THR A 205 -15.58 -1.23 -13.11
C THR A 205 -16.78 -1.55 -12.22
N TRP A 206 -16.67 -1.24 -10.93
CA TRP A 206 -17.78 -1.37 -9.98
C TRP A 206 -18.47 -0.02 -9.76
N GLU A 207 -19.72 -0.06 -9.36
CA GLU A 207 -20.39 1.12 -8.80
C GLU A 207 -19.68 1.61 -7.53
N PRO A 208 -19.81 2.90 -7.15
CA PRO A 208 -19.05 3.45 -6.02
C PRO A 208 -19.17 2.68 -4.70
N THR A 209 -20.34 2.10 -4.39
CA THR A 209 -20.57 1.29 -3.17
C THR A 209 -19.77 -0.01 -3.15
N LEU A 210 -19.35 -0.51 -4.30
CA LEU A 210 -18.52 -1.71 -4.49
C LEU A 210 -17.12 -1.40 -4.98
N SER A 211 -16.73 -0.12 -5.03
CA SER A 211 -15.42 0.33 -5.53
C SER A 211 -14.22 -0.23 -4.76
N TYR A 212 -14.44 -0.84 -3.61
CA TYR A 212 -13.41 -1.56 -2.85
C TYR A 212 -12.99 -2.89 -3.48
N ARG A 213 -13.78 -3.44 -4.43
CA ARG A 213 -13.51 -4.71 -5.11
C ARG A 213 -12.58 -4.53 -6.29
N PHE A 214 -11.70 -5.50 -6.49
CA PHE A 214 -10.90 -5.55 -7.71
C PHE A 214 -11.78 -5.81 -8.94
N ASN A 215 -11.35 -5.27 -10.08
CA ASN A 215 -12.04 -5.32 -11.36
C ASN A 215 -11.03 -5.47 -12.50
N ALA A 216 -11.48 -5.68 -13.73
CA ALA A 216 -10.60 -5.92 -14.87
C ALA A 216 -9.63 -4.75 -15.12
N LEU A 217 -10.07 -3.50 -14.88
CA LEU A 217 -9.22 -2.33 -15.03
C LEU A 217 -8.13 -2.28 -13.95
N SER A 218 -8.44 -2.73 -12.72
CA SER A 218 -7.47 -2.75 -11.63
C SER A 218 -6.29 -3.71 -11.89
N ALA A 219 -6.48 -4.77 -12.70
CA ALA A 219 -5.37 -5.64 -13.10
C ALA A 219 -4.35 -4.88 -13.97
N LYS A 220 -4.83 -3.97 -14.84
CA LYS A 220 -3.96 -3.11 -15.64
C LYS A 220 -3.25 -2.06 -14.77
N ALA A 221 -3.97 -1.44 -13.85
CA ALA A 221 -3.39 -0.50 -12.90
C ALA A 221 -2.31 -1.14 -12.01
N LEU A 222 -2.57 -2.35 -11.49
CA LEU A 222 -1.59 -3.08 -10.70
C LEU A 222 -0.37 -3.48 -11.53
N ARG A 223 -0.57 -3.97 -12.77
CA ARG A 223 0.53 -4.30 -13.68
C ARG A 223 1.42 -3.10 -13.95
N SER A 224 0.82 -1.94 -14.21
CA SER A 224 1.54 -0.67 -14.42
C SER A 224 2.43 -0.35 -13.21
N ARG A 225 1.91 -0.41 -12.00
CA ARG A 225 2.66 -0.15 -10.76
C ARG A 225 3.77 -1.17 -10.53
N VAL A 226 3.50 -2.45 -10.70
CA VAL A 226 4.49 -3.52 -10.53
C VAL A 226 5.64 -3.38 -11.52
N CYS A 227 5.33 -3.16 -12.81
CA CYS A 227 6.35 -2.97 -13.83
C CYS A 227 7.16 -1.69 -13.61
N LEU A 228 6.52 -0.60 -13.13
CA LEU A 228 7.22 0.62 -12.72
C LEU A 228 8.24 0.34 -11.61
N TYR A 229 7.85 -0.42 -10.57
CA TYR A 229 8.74 -0.79 -9.46
C TYR A 229 9.87 -1.73 -9.88
N MET A 230 9.68 -2.50 -10.95
CA MET A 230 10.71 -3.36 -11.54
C MET A 230 11.65 -2.63 -12.51
N GLY A 231 11.43 -1.36 -12.84
CA GLY A 231 12.17 -0.64 -13.88
C GLY A 231 11.84 -1.11 -15.31
N LYS A 232 10.71 -1.81 -15.49
CA LYS A 232 10.23 -2.27 -16.79
C LYS A 232 9.38 -1.21 -17.47
N TRP A 233 10.05 -0.13 -17.90
CA TRP A 233 9.39 1.10 -18.32
C TRP A 233 8.39 0.92 -19.46
N ALA A 234 8.74 0.17 -20.51
CA ALA A 234 7.85 -0.06 -21.64
C ALA A 234 6.59 -0.85 -21.25
N GLU A 235 6.74 -1.89 -20.43
CA GLU A 235 5.61 -2.69 -19.94
C GLU A 235 4.71 -1.88 -18.99
N ALA A 236 5.31 -1.04 -18.12
CA ALA A 236 4.60 -0.15 -17.22
C ALA A 236 3.79 0.90 -17.99
N MET A 237 4.39 1.52 -18.99
CA MET A 237 3.75 2.52 -19.85
C MET A 237 2.57 1.92 -20.62
N ASN A 238 2.77 0.77 -21.28
CA ASN A 238 1.70 0.11 -22.02
C ASN A 238 0.48 -0.22 -21.13
N ALA A 239 0.73 -0.71 -19.91
CA ALA A 239 -0.35 -0.99 -18.97
C ALA A 239 -1.04 0.30 -18.48
N ALA A 240 -0.29 1.38 -18.26
CA ALA A 240 -0.83 2.70 -17.90
C ALA A 240 -1.70 3.29 -19.02
N GLU A 241 -1.25 3.17 -20.28
CA GLU A 241 -2.03 3.61 -21.44
C GLU A 241 -3.38 2.89 -21.57
N GLU A 242 -3.41 1.59 -21.25
CA GLU A 242 -4.68 0.85 -21.23
C GLU A 242 -5.63 1.38 -20.16
N VAL A 243 -5.10 1.78 -19.00
CA VAL A 243 -5.90 2.44 -17.95
C VAL A 243 -6.40 3.79 -18.43
N ILE A 244 -5.53 4.66 -18.95
CA ILE A 244 -5.90 5.99 -19.48
C ILE A 244 -6.97 5.89 -20.55
N ARG A 245 -6.83 4.95 -21.48
CA ARG A 245 -7.80 4.75 -22.57
C ARG A 245 -9.20 4.36 -22.08
N LYS A 246 -9.28 3.60 -20.97
CA LYS A 246 -10.54 3.08 -20.43
C LYS A 246 -11.15 3.98 -19.36
N HIS A 247 -10.30 4.71 -18.64
CA HIS A 247 -10.70 5.54 -17.50
C HIS A 247 -9.85 6.82 -17.46
N PRO A 248 -10.09 7.76 -18.42
CA PRO A 248 -9.27 8.96 -18.58
C PRO A 248 -9.58 10.08 -17.60
N ASP A 249 -10.68 10.00 -16.86
CA ASP A 249 -11.21 11.10 -16.09
C ASP A 249 -10.30 11.52 -14.94
N LEU A 250 -10.13 12.84 -14.77
CA LEU A 250 -9.44 13.49 -13.67
C LEU A 250 -10.38 14.50 -13.00
N GLU A 251 -10.37 14.57 -11.68
CA GLU A 251 -11.04 15.63 -10.94
C GLU A 251 -10.45 16.99 -11.32
N ASP A 252 -11.30 17.95 -11.61
CA ASP A 252 -10.86 19.30 -11.92
C ASP A 252 -10.83 20.15 -10.64
N LEU A 253 -9.66 20.25 -10.03
CA LEU A 253 -9.47 21.01 -8.79
C LEU A 253 -9.54 22.53 -9.01
N THR A 254 -9.58 23.01 -10.26
CA THR A 254 -9.73 24.43 -10.59
C THR A 254 -11.18 24.89 -10.48
N GLN A 255 -12.14 23.97 -10.56
CA GLN A 255 -13.57 24.25 -10.52
C GLN A 255 -14.13 24.20 -9.09
N SER A 256 -15.34 24.76 -8.93
CA SER A 256 -16.18 24.52 -7.75
C SER A 256 -16.90 23.17 -7.88
N GLY A 257 -17.11 22.48 -6.76
CA GLY A 257 -17.82 21.20 -6.77
C GLY A 257 -16.97 19.97 -7.11
N TYR A 258 -15.64 20.13 -7.11
CA TYR A 258 -14.71 18.99 -7.19
C TYR A 258 -14.91 18.03 -6.00
N VAL A 259 -14.63 16.77 -6.23
CA VAL A 259 -14.45 15.76 -5.19
C VAL A 259 -12.93 15.59 -4.96
N LEU A 260 -12.49 15.41 -3.73
CA LEU A 260 -11.07 15.10 -3.49
C LEU A 260 -10.70 13.79 -4.20
N PRO A 261 -9.55 13.71 -4.88
CA PRO A 261 -9.16 12.52 -5.64
C PRO A 261 -9.07 11.23 -4.82
N ASP A 262 -8.84 11.35 -3.49
CA ASP A 262 -8.78 10.24 -2.54
C ASP A 262 -10.17 9.84 -1.97
N HIS A 263 -11.26 10.48 -2.39
CA HIS A 263 -12.61 10.08 -2.00
C HIS A 263 -13.11 8.93 -2.89
N TYR A 264 -13.77 7.94 -2.29
CA TYR A 264 -14.20 6.73 -3.00
C TYR A 264 -15.20 6.97 -4.16
N THR A 265 -15.88 8.14 -4.18
CA THR A 265 -16.78 8.55 -5.27
C THR A 265 -16.12 9.46 -6.30
N SER A 266 -14.81 9.73 -6.17
CA SER A 266 -14.07 10.49 -7.17
C SER A 266 -14.17 9.79 -8.54
N LYS A 267 -14.35 10.56 -9.58
CA LYS A 267 -14.35 10.02 -10.97
C LYS A 267 -12.98 9.48 -11.40
N GLU A 268 -11.92 9.72 -10.60
CA GLU A 268 -10.61 9.10 -10.79
C GLU A 268 -10.53 7.69 -10.19
N ALA A 269 -11.46 7.31 -9.29
CA ALA A 269 -11.36 6.07 -8.52
C ALA A 269 -11.55 4.84 -9.42
N ILE A 270 -10.58 3.94 -9.42
CA ILE A 270 -10.63 2.62 -10.05
C ILE A 270 -10.88 1.55 -9.00
N VAL A 271 -10.14 1.61 -7.89
CA VAL A 271 -10.35 0.80 -6.68
C VAL A 271 -10.08 1.66 -5.45
N SER A 272 -11.03 1.63 -4.51
CA SER A 272 -11.01 2.38 -3.26
C SER A 272 -11.03 1.44 -2.06
N LEU A 273 -10.02 0.56 -1.94
CA LEU A 273 -9.94 -0.44 -0.88
C LEU A 273 -9.27 0.12 0.38
N GLU A 274 -8.09 0.73 0.25
CA GLU A 274 -7.28 1.16 1.38
C GLU A 274 -7.65 2.56 1.85
N LYS A 275 -7.79 2.75 3.16
CA LYS A 275 -7.93 4.07 3.76
C LYS A 275 -6.62 4.84 3.65
N VAL A 276 -6.71 6.12 3.36
CA VAL A 276 -5.57 7.02 3.34
C VAL A 276 -5.61 7.95 4.55
N MET A 277 -4.46 8.27 5.10
CA MET A 277 -4.27 9.22 6.19
C MET A 277 -5.26 9.05 7.36
N LYS A 278 -4.99 8.11 8.28
CA LYS A 278 -5.85 7.85 9.45
C LYS A 278 -6.03 9.09 10.33
N PRO A 279 -7.18 9.22 11.05
CA PRO A 279 -7.40 10.32 11.99
C PRO A 279 -6.28 10.48 13.02
N ALA A 280 -5.75 9.37 13.56
CA ALA A 280 -4.66 9.36 14.52
C ALA A 280 -3.39 10.06 13.98
N TYR A 281 -3.04 9.85 12.70
CA TYR A 281 -1.87 10.51 12.09
C TYR A 281 -2.06 12.02 11.97
N LYS A 282 -3.30 12.45 11.67
CA LYS A 282 -3.66 13.89 11.64
C LYS A 282 -3.68 14.51 13.03
N ALA A 283 -3.97 13.73 14.07
CA ALA A 283 -4.02 14.19 15.46
C ALA A 283 -2.62 14.45 16.04
N ILE A 284 -1.64 13.63 15.67
CA ILE A 284 -0.26 13.75 16.18
C ILE A 284 0.65 14.52 15.24
N GLY A 285 0.26 14.71 13.98
CA GLY A 285 1.11 15.23 12.91
C GLY A 285 0.70 16.57 12.36
N THR A 286 1.66 17.24 11.79
CA THR A 286 1.49 18.45 10.98
C THR A 286 2.18 18.25 9.64
N PRO A 287 1.64 18.81 8.54
CA PRO A 287 2.31 18.76 7.25
C PRO A 287 3.69 19.39 7.32
N ASN A 288 4.65 18.81 6.63
CA ASN A 288 5.94 19.49 6.43
C ASN A 288 5.75 20.77 5.62
N VAL A 289 6.13 21.90 6.20
CA VAL A 289 5.96 23.25 5.60
C VAL A 289 6.80 23.40 4.33
N GLU A 290 7.99 22.77 4.28
CA GLU A 290 8.84 22.80 3.09
C GLU A 290 8.14 22.08 1.93
N PHE A 291 7.53 20.93 2.19
CA PHE A 291 6.72 20.23 1.21
C PHE A 291 5.53 21.07 0.72
N ILE A 292 4.80 21.75 1.62
CA ILE A 292 3.71 22.64 1.20
C ILE A 292 4.23 23.82 0.36
N ASN A 293 5.40 24.34 0.66
CA ASN A 293 5.99 25.45 -0.08
C ASN A 293 6.59 25.05 -1.43
N SER A 294 6.80 23.76 -1.70
CA SER A 294 7.20 23.28 -3.02
C SER A 294 6.08 23.37 -4.06
N TYR A 295 4.80 23.41 -3.64
CA TYR A 295 3.69 23.65 -4.56
C TYR A 295 3.79 25.05 -5.16
N ARG A 296 3.72 25.12 -6.49
CA ARG A 296 3.81 26.38 -7.24
C ARG A 296 2.60 27.29 -6.97
N ASN A 297 2.79 28.59 -7.13
CA ASN A 297 1.65 29.52 -7.13
C ASN A 297 0.68 29.17 -8.26
N GLY A 298 -0.62 29.07 -7.94
CA GLY A 298 -1.63 28.64 -8.90
C GLY A 298 -1.82 27.14 -9.05
N ASP A 299 -1.05 26.32 -8.31
CA ASP A 299 -1.37 24.93 -8.11
C ASP A 299 -2.51 24.80 -7.09
N MET A 300 -3.65 24.34 -7.57
CA MET A 300 -4.87 24.24 -6.76
C MET A 300 -4.78 23.17 -5.69
N ARG A 301 -3.92 22.16 -5.85
CA ARG A 301 -3.69 21.11 -4.85
C ARG A 301 -3.28 21.71 -3.50
N LYS A 302 -2.45 22.76 -3.51
CA LYS A 302 -2.04 23.47 -2.28
C LYS A 302 -3.23 23.91 -1.44
N SER A 303 -4.25 24.49 -2.06
CA SER A 303 -5.45 25.00 -1.36
C SER A 303 -6.54 23.93 -1.17
N ARG A 304 -6.52 22.82 -1.94
CA ARG A 304 -7.50 21.75 -1.86
C ARG A 304 -7.09 20.64 -0.91
N PHE A 305 -5.78 20.40 -0.78
CA PHE A 305 -5.24 19.36 0.10
C PHE A 305 -4.88 19.90 1.48
N PHE A 306 -4.67 21.24 1.60
CA PHE A 306 -4.25 21.89 2.83
C PHE A 306 -5.08 23.14 3.11
N LYS A 307 -5.34 23.37 4.40
CA LYS A 307 -5.95 24.60 4.90
C LYS A 307 -4.96 25.30 5.83
N ALA A 308 -4.53 26.49 5.45
CA ALA A 308 -3.69 27.31 6.31
C ALA A 308 -4.46 27.74 7.57
N LYS A 309 -3.91 27.46 8.75
CA LYS A 309 -4.36 28.00 10.06
C LYS A 309 -3.55 29.24 10.44
N THR A 310 -2.26 29.22 10.13
CA THR A 310 -1.33 30.35 10.23
C THR A 310 -0.37 30.29 9.05
N SER A 311 0.60 31.21 8.95
CA SER A 311 1.64 31.17 7.92
C SER A 311 2.56 29.92 7.99
N LYS A 312 2.55 29.20 9.11
CA LYS A 312 3.41 28.02 9.36
C LYS A 312 2.66 26.76 9.77
N ILE A 313 1.35 26.86 10.00
CA ILE A 313 0.53 25.74 10.48
C ILE A 313 -0.56 25.47 9.45
N TYR A 314 -0.62 24.25 9.01
CA TYR A 314 -1.60 23.79 8.04
C TYR A 314 -2.36 22.56 8.59
N GLU A 315 -3.59 22.43 8.14
CA GLU A 315 -4.43 21.24 8.33
C GLU A 315 -4.44 20.45 7.04
N ILE A 316 -4.31 19.13 7.13
CA ILE A 316 -4.43 18.20 6.00
C ILE A 316 -5.92 17.97 5.74
N LEU A 317 -6.40 18.26 4.55
CA LEU A 317 -7.80 18.05 4.14
C LEU A 317 -8.02 16.67 3.53
N LYS A 318 -6.98 16.06 2.93
CA LYS A 318 -7.04 14.68 2.42
C LYS A 318 -7.12 13.67 3.56
N GLY A 319 -7.76 12.55 3.29
CA GLY A 319 -7.83 11.44 4.22
C GLY A 319 -8.57 11.72 5.52
N GLY A 320 -8.46 10.78 6.45
CA GLY A 320 -8.98 10.94 7.82
C GLY A 320 -10.45 10.53 8.01
N THR A 321 -11.12 10.00 7.00
CA THR A 321 -12.47 9.45 7.10
C THR A 321 -12.57 8.10 6.40
N ASP A 322 -13.64 7.36 6.67
CA ASP A 322 -13.92 6.09 5.98
C ASP A 322 -14.24 6.27 4.48
N MET A 323 -14.53 7.50 4.05
CA MET A 323 -14.79 7.84 2.67
C MET A 323 -13.50 8.13 1.87
N ASN A 324 -12.41 8.42 2.55
CA ASN A 324 -11.11 8.66 1.91
C ASN A 324 -10.35 7.34 1.76
N ARG A 325 -10.48 6.76 0.55
CA ARG A 325 -9.89 5.47 0.18
C ARG A 325 -9.33 5.57 -1.23
N SER A 326 -8.08 5.17 -1.41
CA SER A 326 -7.41 5.23 -2.70
C SER A 326 -6.40 4.10 -2.85
N THR A 327 -6.71 3.13 -3.71
CA THR A 327 -5.80 2.04 -4.06
C THR A 327 -5.27 2.22 -5.47
N PHE A 328 -6.17 2.46 -6.44
CA PHE A 328 -5.83 2.80 -7.82
C PHE A 328 -6.74 3.92 -8.31
N ARG A 329 -6.17 4.92 -8.98
CA ARG A 329 -6.88 6.02 -9.63
C ARG A 329 -6.17 6.50 -10.89
N SER A 330 -6.91 7.16 -11.80
CA SER A 330 -6.44 7.57 -13.14
C SER A 330 -5.16 8.37 -13.12
N ALA A 331 -4.99 9.31 -12.19
CA ALA A 331 -3.80 10.15 -12.13
C ALA A 331 -2.50 9.34 -11.99
N GLU A 332 -2.56 8.14 -11.35
CA GLU A 332 -1.38 7.25 -11.27
C GLU A 332 -0.96 6.75 -12.63
N ALA A 333 -1.92 6.41 -13.50
CA ALA A 333 -1.62 5.95 -14.85
C ALA A 333 -0.96 7.05 -15.68
N TYR A 334 -1.46 8.28 -15.61
CA TYR A 334 -0.85 9.43 -16.29
C TYR A 334 0.60 9.68 -15.83
N LEU A 335 0.84 9.73 -14.54
CA LEU A 335 2.18 9.97 -13.99
C LEU A 335 3.13 8.80 -14.23
N THR A 336 2.62 7.57 -14.20
CA THR A 336 3.45 6.39 -14.55
C THR A 336 3.80 6.39 -16.03
N ALA A 337 2.86 6.70 -16.93
CA ALA A 337 3.13 6.79 -18.36
C ALA A 337 4.14 7.91 -18.66
N ALA A 338 4.00 9.08 -18.03
CA ALA A 338 4.93 10.19 -18.19
C ALA A 338 6.34 9.84 -17.71
N GLU A 339 6.49 9.25 -16.53
CA GLU A 339 7.80 8.81 -16.01
C GLU A 339 8.43 7.77 -16.90
N CYS A 340 7.67 6.77 -17.34
CA CYS A 340 8.19 5.73 -18.20
C CYS A 340 8.60 6.27 -19.59
N ALA A 341 7.80 7.17 -20.18
CA ALA A 341 8.11 7.78 -21.46
C ALA A 341 9.44 8.55 -21.42
N ILE A 342 9.65 9.39 -20.39
CA ILE A 342 10.92 10.14 -20.29
C ILE A 342 12.12 9.21 -20.03
N ARG A 343 11.95 8.13 -19.27
CA ARG A 343 13.00 7.13 -19.05
C ARG A 343 13.32 6.30 -20.30
N LEU A 344 12.42 6.26 -21.27
CA LEU A 344 12.63 5.65 -22.60
C LEU A 344 13.15 6.65 -23.64
N GLY A 345 13.36 7.92 -23.28
CA GLY A 345 13.81 8.98 -24.19
C GLY A 345 12.67 9.53 -25.09
N GLU A 346 11.41 9.32 -24.71
CA GLU A 346 10.21 9.74 -25.45
C GLU A 346 9.62 11.02 -24.84
N LYS A 347 10.40 12.11 -24.85
CA LYS A 347 10.09 13.38 -24.17
C LYS A 347 8.72 13.94 -24.54
N GLU A 348 8.39 13.99 -25.82
CA GLU A 348 7.12 14.55 -26.31
C GLU A 348 5.91 13.75 -25.77
N ARG A 349 6.06 12.42 -25.67
CA ARG A 349 5.02 11.58 -25.05
C ARG A 349 4.92 11.84 -23.55
N ALA A 350 6.06 11.99 -22.86
CA ALA A 350 6.06 12.31 -21.43
C ALA A 350 5.29 13.63 -21.16
N VAL A 351 5.57 14.67 -21.95
CA VAL A 351 4.83 15.95 -21.87
C VAL A 351 3.35 15.73 -22.14
N SER A 352 2.98 14.96 -23.16
CA SER A 352 1.56 14.72 -23.52
C SER A 352 0.78 14.00 -22.41
N TYR A 353 1.41 13.09 -21.65
CA TYR A 353 0.77 12.46 -20.48
C TYR A 353 0.62 13.41 -19.29
N MET A 354 1.50 14.40 -19.14
CA MET A 354 1.41 15.41 -18.09
C MET A 354 0.33 16.46 -18.34
N GLU A 355 0.01 16.79 -19.61
CA GLU A 355 -0.92 17.86 -19.98
C GLU A 355 -2.31 17.75 -19.33
N PRO A 356 -3.00 16.58 -19.31
CA PRO A 356 -4.27 16.44 -18.63
C PRO A 356 -4.18 16.75 -17.13
N LEU A 357 -3.13 16.26 -16.47
CA LEU A 357 -2.94 16.52 -15.05
C LEU A 357 -2.72 18.02 -14.77
N ILE A 358 -1.82 18.65 -15.52
CA ILE A 358 -1.54 20.09 -15.39
C ILE A 358 -2.82 20.92 -15.62
N THR A 359 -3.64 20.56 -16.63
CA THR A 359 -4.89 21.24 -16.94
C THR A 359 -5.89 21.19 -15.76
N HIS A 360 -5.96 20.07 -15.05
CA HIS A 360 -6.91 19.83 -13.97
C HIS A 360 -6.39 20.21 -12.57
N ARG A 361 -5.10 20.55 -12.46
CA ARG A 361 -4.47 20.89 -11.19
C ARG A 361 -4.06 22.35 -11.06
N TYR A 362 -3.78 23.02 -12.16
CA TYR A 362 -3.29 24.41 -12.17
C TYR A 362 -4.32 25.39 -12.71
N ILE A 363 -4.38 26.60 -12.16
CA ILE A 363 -5.14 27.68 -12.81
C ILE A 363 -4.60 27.89 -14.23
N LYS A 364 -5.46 28.29 -15.17
CA LYS A 364 -5.17 28.35 -16.61
C LYS A 364 -3.83 29.02 -16.93
N ALA A 365 -3.60 30.24 -16.44
CA ALA A 365 -2.38 30.99 -16.76
C ALA A 365 -1.09 30.29 -16.25
N MET A 366 -1.15 29.61 -15.10
CA MET A 366 -0.01 28.87 -14.60
C MET A 366 0.15 27.53 -15.34
N GLY A 367 -0.95 26.85 -15.67
CA GLY A 367 -0.90 25.63 -16.46
C GLY A 367 -0.30 25.84 -17.84
N GLU A 368 -0.61 26.96 -18.51
CA GLU A 368 0.02 27.34 -19.79
C GLU A 368 1.54 27.53 -19.62
N LYS A 369 1.96 28.26 -18.57
CA LYS A 369 3.39 28.46 -18.26
C LYS A 369 4.10 27.15 -17.95
N VAL A 370 3.52 26.26 -17.14
CA VAL A 370 4.10 24.94 -16.82
C VAL A 370 4.29 24.09 -18.07
N ARG A 371 3.32 24.10 -19.00
CA ARG A 371 3.46 23.36 -20.27
C ARG A 371 4.60 23.90 -21.14
N GLU A 372 4.75 25.22 -21.22
CA GLU A 372 5.88 25.87 -21.90
C GLU A 372 7.22 25.45 -21.26
N GLU A 373 7.35 25.57 -19.95
CA GLU A 373 8.54 25.15 -19.20
C GLU A 373 8.86 23.66 -19.43
N MET A 374 7.87 22.75 -19.38
CA MET A 374 8.09 21.32 -19.62
C MET A 374 8.69 21.04 -21.01
N SER A 375 8.30 21.79 -22.06
CA SER A 375 8.85 21.64 -23.41
C SER A 375 10.32 22.05 -23.51
N GLU A 376 10.75 22.99 -22.66
CA GLU A 376 12.11 23.52 -22.64
C GLU A 376 13.07 22.73 -21.73
N MET A 377 12.54 21.99 -20.73
CA MET A 377 13.34 21.18 -19.80
C MET A 377 14.20 20.15 -20.55
N SER A 378 15.40 19.87 -20.04
CA SER A 378 16.14 18.66 -20.38
C SER A 378 15.41 17.40 -19.89
N ASP A 379 15.81 16.23 -20.39
CA ASP A 379 15.19 14.96 -19.97
C ASP A 379 15.34 14.72 -18.47
N GLU A 380 16.48 15.07 -17.88
CA GLU A 380 16.72 14.95 -16.45
C GLU A 380 15.87 15.93 -15.62
N GLU A 381 15.70 17.17 -16.10
CA GLU A 381 14.84 18.15 -15.46
C GLU A 381 13.37 17.75 -15.54
N LEU A 382 12.91 17.25 -16.68
CA LEU A 382 11.55 16.79 -16.86
C LEU A 382 11.25 15.55 -15.99
N LEU A 383 12.20 14.61 -15.90
CA LEU A 383 12.05 13.47 -14.98
C LEU A 383 11.91 13.91 -13.53
N ARG A 384 12.76 14.85 -13.06
CA ARG A 384 12.65 15.40 -11.71
C ARG A 384 11.29 16.09 -11.49
N PHE A 385 10.86 16.88 -12.45
CA PHE A 385 9.55 17.55 -12.42
C PHE A 385 8.41 16.53 -12.34
N ILE A 386 8.41 15.47 -13.15
CA ILE A 386 7.40 14.40 -13.09
C ILE A 386 7.37 13.71 -11.73
N LEU A 387 8.52 13.42 -11.13
CA LEU A 387 8.60 12.81 -9.81
C LEU A 387 8.12 13.76 -8.71
N GLU A 388 8.38 15.07 -8.83
CA GLU A 388 7.85 16.09 -7.92
C GLU A 388 6.32 16.23 -8.06
N GLU A 389 5.80 16.27 -9.28
CA GLU A 389 4.37 16.28 -9.55
C GLU A 389 3.67 15.02 -9.01
N ARG A 390 4.33 13.86 -9.08
CA ARG A 390 3.86 12.62 -8.48
C ARG A 390 3.79 12.72 -6.95
N HIS A 391 4.79 13.32 -6.30
CA HIS A 391 4.78 13.58 -4.87
C HIS A 391 3.66 14.54 -4.48
N HIS A 392 3.49 15.63 -5.21
CA HIS A 392 2.40 16.59 -4.99
C HIS A 392 1.02 15.95 -5.15
N GLU A 393 0.84 15.13 -6.19
CA GLU A 393 -0.44 14.52 -6.51
C GLU A 393 -0.87 13.49 -5.47
N PHE A 394 0.06 12.64 -5.01
CA PHE A 394 -0.21 11.55 -4.08
C PHE A 394 0.13 11.87 -2.64
N ALA A 395 0.25 13.15 -2.29
CA ALA A 395 0.46 13.57 -0.91
C ALA A 395 -0.48 12.81 0.05
N TYR A 396 0.09 12.15 1.05
CA TYR A 396 -0.60 11.35 2.08
C TYR A 396 -1.39 10.14 1.60
N GLU A 397 -1.23 9.71 0.34
CA GLU A 397 -1.89 8.50 -0.18
C GLU A 397 -1.01 7.22 -0.07
N GLY A 398 0.10 7.28 0.68
CA GLY A 398 0.99 6.14 0.88
C GLY A 398 1.80 5.73 -0.36
N HIS A 399 2.06 6.67 -1.28
CA HIS A 399 2.94 6.45 -2.43
C HIS A 399 4.38 6.88 -2.16
N ARG A 400 4.58 7.96 -1.43
CA ARG A 400 5.90 8.60 -1.24
C ARG A 400 6.98 7.66 -0.75
N TRP A 401 6.69 6.80 0.24
CA TRP A 401 7.67 5.84 0.76
C TRP A 401 8.20 4.88 -0.31
N PHE A 402 7.29 4.33 -1.14
CA PHE A 402 7.65 3.41 -2.21
C PHE A 402 8.33 4.12 -3.38
N ASP A 403 7.95 5.37 -3.67
CA ASP A 403 8.64 6.19 -4.67
C ASP A 403 10.08 6.52 -4.25
N LEU A 404 10.31 6.88 -2.98
CA LEU A 404 11.65 7.08 -2.43
C LEU A 404 12.49 5.81 -2.53
N ARG A 405 11.92 4.66 -2.15
CA ARG A 405 12.63 3.37 -2.18
C ARG A 405 13.10 2.96 -3.57
N ARG A 406 12.29 3.21 -4.60
CA ARG A 406 12.59 2.84 -5.98
C ARG A 406 13.39 3.88 -6.75
N THR A 407 13.61 5.07 -6.20
CA THR A 407 14.31 6.16 -6.90
C THR A 407 15.59 6.56 -6.20
N THR A 408 15.52 7.43 -5.22
CA THR A 408 16.69 8.10 -4.64
C THR A 408 17.18 7.50 -3.34
N GLN A 409 16.32 6.80 -2.60
CA GLN A 409 16.58 6.42 -1.20
C GLN A 409 17.27 7.54 -0.41
N GLN A 410 16.82 8.78 -0.65
CA GLN A 410 17.44 10.01 -0.13
C GLN A 410 17.47 10.06 1.40
N SER A 411 18.38 10.84 1.95
CA SER A 411 18.37 11.13 3.39
C SER A 411 17.12 11.93 3.77
N ILE A 412 16.49 11.54 4.90
CA ILE A 412 15.36 12.25 5.51
C ILE A 412 15.72 12.63 6.94
N THR A 413 15.63 13.91 7.26
CA THR A 413 15.87 14.41 8.62
C THR A 413 14.59 15.00 9.19
N LYS A 414 14.24 14.60 10.41
CA LYS A 414 13.06 15.06 11.15
C LYS A 414 13.46 15.49 12.55
N THR A 415 12.77 16.50 13.07
CA THR A 415 13.01 17.01 14.43
C THR A 415 11.73 16.97 15.24
N PHE A 416 11.84 16.51 16.48
CA PHE A 416 10.76 16.51 17.46
C PHE A 416 11.33 16.76 18.85
N ASN A 417 10.77 17.72 19.60
CA ASN A 417 11.21 18.09 20.96
C ASN A 417 12.73 18.38 21.08
N ASN A 418 13.31 19.08 20.10
CA ASN A 418 14.74 19.40 19.98
C ASN A 418 15.67 18.18 19.74
N GLU A 419 15.13 17.01 19.51
CA GLU A 419 15.87 15.85 19.06
C GLU A 419 15.75 15.69 17.56
N THR A 420 16.83 15.28 16.91
CA THR A 420 16.90 15.10 15.46
C THR A 420 17.08 13.61 15.12
N TYR A 421 16.25 13.13 14.23
CA TYR A 421 16.23 11.75 13.74
C TYR A 421 16.54 11.77 12.24
N THR A 422 17.49 10.96 11.82
CA THR A 422 17.92 10.89 10.42
C THR A 422 17.88 9.49 9.87
N LEU A 423 17.18 9.32 8.78
CA LEU A 423 17.34 8.20 7.85
C LEU A 423 18.41 8.63 6.86
N GLN A 424 19.48 7.85 6.72
CA GLN A 424 20.57 8.19 5.80
C GLN A 424 20.17 7.88 4.34
N GLU A 425 20.94 8.39 3.39
CA GLU A 425 20.85 7.93 2.00
C GLU A 425 21.24 6.45 1.93
N ASP A 426 20.51 5.66 1.16
CA ASP A 426 20.67 4.21 1.02
C ASP A 426 20.61 3.44 2.37
N ASP A 427 19.91 3.98 3.35
CA ASP A 427 19.78 3.39 4.69
C ASP A 427 19.06 2.03 4.64
N ALA A 428 19.62 1.04 5.33
CA ALA A 428 18.99 -0.28 5.44
C ALA A 428 17.55 -0.24 5.96
N ARG A 429 17.18 0.78 6.76
CA ARG A 429 15.83 1.00 7.29
C ARG A 429 14.79 1.41 6.23
N TYR A 430 15.20 1.60 4.96
CA TYR A 430 14.25 1.63 3.85
C TYR A 430 13.54 0.28 3.65
N THR A 431 14.09 -0.79 4.19
CA THR A 431 13.46 -2.12 4.21
C THR A 431 13.14 -2.51 5.65
N LEU A 432 11.90 -2.89 5.93
CA LEU A 432 11.51 -3.36 7.25
C LEU A 432 12.11 -4.74 7.55
N PRO A 433 12.53 -5.01 8.79
CA PRO A 433 12.92 -6.36 9.19
C PRO A 433 11.70 -7.30 9.17
N ILE A 434 11.95 -8.58 8.94
CA ILE A 434 10.91 -9.61 9.14
C ILE A 434 10.45 -9.56 10.59
N PRO A 435 9.13 -9.53 10.86
CA PRO A 435 8.64 -9.41 12.23
C PRO A 435 9.14 -10.53 13.15
N THR A 436 9.54 -10.18 14.37
CA THR A 436 10.06 -11.14 15.36
C THR A 436 9.07 -12.27 15.64
N GLU A 437 7.76 -11.97 15.66
CA GLU A 437 6.71 -12.99 15.83
C GLU A 437 6.71 -14.01 14.68
N ALA A 438 6.91 -13.54 13.44
CA ALA A 438 6.98 -14.43 12.28
C ALA A 438 8.20 -15.36 12.38
N ILE A 439 9.37 -14.81 12.78
CA ILE A 439 10.59 -15.60 12.98
C ILE A 439 10.42 -16.60 14.14
N SER A 440 9.79 -16.19 15.24
CA SER A 440 9.51 -17.07 16.38
C SER A 440 8.61 -18.24 16.02
N SER A 441 7.62 -17.99 15.15
CA SER A 441 6.70 -19.03 14.64
C SER A 441 7.34 -19.92 13.57
N ASN A 442 8.27 -19.39 12.79
CA ASN A 442 8.99 -20.10 11.73
C ASN A 442 10.46 -19.65 11.67
N PRO A 443 11.37 -20.33 12.39
CA PRO A 443 12.79 -19.97 12.45
C PRO A 443 13.50 -19.95 11.09
N ASN A 444 12.97 -20.64 10.05
CA ASN A 444 13.54 -20.60 8.71
C ASN A 444 13.45 -19.21 8.04
N LEU A 445 12.68 -18.28 8.62
CA LEU A 445 12.60 -16.89 8.15
C LEU A 445 13.79 -16.04 8.60
N ALA A 446 14.54 -16.49 9.62
CA ALA A 446 15.73 -15.81 10.13
C ALA A 446 16.99 -16.05 9.28
N THR A 447 16.98 -17.05 8.39
CA THR A 447 18.14 -17.36 7.54
C THR A 447 18.34 -16.30 6.47
N GLU A 448 19.55 -15.76 6.41
CA GLU A 448 20.03 -14.84 5.37
C GLU A 448 20.18 -15.54 4.01
#